data_ba7f1af0c588f5115dd96ecdb26628fb
#
_entry.id   ba7f1af0c588f5115dd96ecdb26628fb
#
_cell.length_a   1.000
_cell.length_b   1.000
_cell.length_c   1.000
_cell.angle_alpha   90.00
_cell.angle_beta   90.00
_cell.angle_gamma   90.00
#
_symmetry.space_group_name_H-M   'P 1'
#
loop_
_entity.id
_entity.type
_entity.pdbx_description
1 polymer ?
#
loop_
_entity_poly.entity_id
_entity_poly.type
_entity_poly.pdbx_seq_one_letter_code
_entity_poly.pdbx_strand_id
1 'polypeptide(L)'
;MGASHTATLVSAYLSALERADLDAVLKLFVPGATVHSPLYGTKSASEFFPEVFADTSRAELHLRGVMEGRGAEGQRLVSFWFRYDWWMASGTPAPFDVVDLAELGDDGRITTLRIVYDTVDVRPKYEAELAAR
;
A
#
# COMPACT_ATOMS: atom_id res chain seq x y z
N MET A 1 -16.90 1.26 -14.74
CA MET A 1 -15.60 0.62 -14.57
C MET A 1 -15.81 -0.84 -14.27
N GLY A 2 -14.98 -1.68 -14.76
CA GLY A 2 -15.10 -3.11 -14.60
C GLY A 2 -13.78 -3.75 -14.18
N ALA A 3 -13.67 -5.05 -14.41
CA ALA A 3 -12.50 -5.83 -14.05
C ALA A 3 -11.21 -5.30 -14.68
N SER A 4 -11.27 -4.75 -15.92
CA SER A 4 -10.08 -4.19 -16.57
C SER A 4 -9.56 -2.94 -15.86
N HIS A 5 -10.44 -2.11 -15.32
CA HIS A 5 -10.02 -0.96 -14.52
C HIS A 5 -9.35 -1.42 -13.21
N THR A 6 -9.96 -2.41 -12.55
CA THR A 6 -9.40 -2.97 -11.32
C THR A 6 -8.01 -3.55 -11.56
N ALA A 7 -7.85 -4.36 -12.60
CA ALA A 7 -6.55 -4.94 -12.94
C ALA A 7 -5.51 -3.86 -13.24
N THR A 8 -5.89 -2.82 -13.98
CA THR A 8 -5.02 -1.69 -14.29
C THR A 8 -4.61 -0.93 -13.04
N LEU A 9 -5.56 -0.65 -12.15
CA LEU A 9 -5.30 0.06 -10.89
C LEU A 9 -4.32 -0.72 -10.01
N VAL A 10 -4.57 -2.00 -9.80
CA VAL A 10 -3.73 -2.85 -8.95
C VAL A 10 -2.32 -2.97 -9.53
N SER A 11 -2.21 -3.21 -10.84
CA SER A 11 -0.92 -3.30 -11.52
C SER A 11 -0.13 -1.99 -11.41
N ALA A 12 -0.79 -0.86 -11.63
CA ALA A 12 -0.16 0.45 -11.53
C ALA A 12 0.33 0.75 -10.11
N TYR A 13 -0.48 0.39 -9.11
CA TYR A 13 -0.14 0.59 -7.70
C TYR A 13 1.09 -0.23 -7.30
N LEU A 14 1.08 -1.53 -7.59
CA LEU A 14 2.21 -2.41 -7.23
C LEU A 14 3.49 -2.01 -7.96
N SER A 15 3.38 -1.64 -9.25
CA SER A 15 4.53 -1.18 -10.02
C SER A 15 5.12 0.11 -9.46
N ALA A 16 4.28 1.08 -9.09
CA ALA A 16 4.73 2.34 -8.51
C ALA A 16 5.42 2.12 -7.16
N LEU A 17 4.87 1.23 -6.33
CA LEU A 17 5.48 0.86 -5.06
C LEU A 17 6.87 0.24 -5.26
N GLU A 18 6.96 -0.72 -6.16
CA GLU A 18 8.20 -1.45 -6.42
C GLU A 18 9.30 -0.53 -6.93
N ARG A 19 8.94 0.46 -7.76
CA ARG A 19 9.87 1.45 -8.30
C ARG A 19 10.09 2.65 -7.40
N ALA A 20 9.36 2.76 -6.28
CA ALA A 20 9.34 3.93 -5.42
C ALA A 20 9.03 5.21 -6.21
N ASP A 21 8.08 5.12 -7.12
CA ASP A 21 7.66 6.22 -7.98
C ASP A 21 6.53 7.01 -7.32
N LEU A 22 6.88 8.08 -6.62
CA LEU A 22 5.93 8.86 -5.84
C LEU A 22 4.84 9.49 -6.69
N ASP A 23 5.20 10.10 -7.81
CA ASP A 23 4.22 10.73 -8.69
C ASP A 23 3.24 9.71 -9.25
N ALA A 24 3.73 8.55 -9.64
CA ALA A 24 2.90 7.48 -10.20
C ALA A 24 1.91 6.95 -9.15
N VAL A 25 2.35 6.73 -7.91
CA VAL A 25 1.44 6.21 -6.87
C VAL A 25 0.40 7.25 -6.47
N LEU A 26 0.80 8.52 -6.31
CA LEU A 26 -0.14 9.57 -5.88
C LEU A 26 -1.22 9.87 -6.93
N LYS A 27 -0.95 9.63 -8.22
CA LYS A 27 -1.97 9.78 -9.27
C LYS A 27 -3.13 8.82 -9.12
N LEU A 28 -2.95 7.73 -8.40
CA LEU A 28 -4.00 6.72 -8.18
C LEU A 28 -4.96 7.11 -7.05
N PHE A 29 -4.64 8.16 -6.31
CA PHE A 29 -5.39 8.63 -5.15
C PHE A 29 -6.05 9.98 -5.43
N VAL A 30 -7.21 10.20 -4.83
CA VAL A 30 -7.81 11.54 -4.83
C VAL A 30 -6.99 12.47 -3.92
N PRO A 31 -7.02 13.79 -4.13
CA PRO A 31 -6.43 14.74 -3.18
C PRO A 31 -7.04 14.54 -1.79
N GLY A 32 -6.20 14.50 -0.75
CA GLY A 32 -6.66 14.30 0.61
C GLY A 32 -7.00 12.88 0.98
N ALA A 33 -6.69 11.90 0.12
CA ALA A 33 -6.91 10.48 0.44
C ALA A 33 -6.18 10.06 1.70
N THR A 34 -6.77 9.12 2.44
CA THR A 34 -6.26 8.63 3.72
C THR A 34 -5.71 7.21 3.57
N VAL A 35 -4.59 6.95 4.21
CA VAL A 35 -4.00 5.61 4.32
C VAL A 35 -3.98 5.19 5.78
N HIS A 36 -4.48 3.98 6.06
CA HIS A 36 -4.42 3.36 7.39
C HIS A 36 -3.40 2.23 7.34
N SER A 37 -2.29 2.40 8.03
CA SER A 37 -1.20 1.42 8.08
C SER A 37 -1.06 0.87 9.49
N PRO A 38 -0.89 -0.46 9.68
CA PRO A 38 -0.66 -1.01 11.01
C PRO A 38 0.70 -0.62 11.59
N LEU A 39 1.65 -0.23 10.75
CA LEU A 39 2.99 0.15 11.19
C LEU A 39 3.14 1.67 11.33
N TYR A 40 2.62 2.43 10.35
CA TYR A 40 2.79 3.89 10.27
C TYR A 40 1.61 4.67 10.85
N GLY A 41 0.49 4.00 11.16
CA GLY A 41 -0.72 4.68 11.63
C GLY A 41 -1.55 5.25 10.49
N THR A 42 -2.39 6.22 10.81
CA THR A 42 -3.27 6.88 9.84
C THR A 42 -2.63 8.17 9.36
N LYS A 43 -2.45 8.30 8.05
CA LYS A 43 -1.82 9.45 7.40
C LYS A 43 -2.50 9.76 6.09
N SER A 44 -2.29 10.97 5.57
CA SER A 44 -2.65 11.25 4.17
C SER A 44 -1.73 10.46 3.24
N ALA A 45 -2.21 10.15 2.03
CA ALA A 45 -1.38 9.46 1.04
C ALA A 45 -0.12 10.28 0.73
N SER A 46 -0.24 11.61 0.66
CA SER A 46 0.89 12.51 0.38
C SER A 46 1.95 12.53 1.47
N GLU A 47 1.61 12.09 2.69
CA GLU A 47 2.57 11.94 3.79
C GLU A 47 3.09 10.52 3.91
N PHE A 48 2.23 9.53 3.69
CA PHE A 48 2.55 8.11 3.87
C PHE A 48 3.59 7.62 2.89
N PHE A 49 3.38 7.85 1.59
CA PHE A 49 4.26 7.27 0.56
C PHE A 49 5.68 7.84 0.58
N PRO A 50 5.91 9.16 0.77
CA PRO A 50 7.28 9.63 0.93
C PRO A 50 8.00 8.98 2.12
N GLU A 51 7.29 8.77 3.23
CA GLU A 51 7.88 8.17 4.42
C GLU A 51 8.26 6.71 4.20
N VAL A 52 7.35 5.90 3.64
CA VAL A 52 7.67 4.49 3.37
C VAL A 52 8.76 4.35 2.32
N PHE A 53 8.79 5.22 1.32
CA PHE A 53 9.85 5.19 0.31
C PHE A 53 11.21 5.56 0.90
N ALA A 54 11.25 6.54 1.81
CA ALA A 54 12.48 6.88 2.52
C ALA A 54 13.00 5.73 3.40
N ASP A 55 12.07 4.91 3.92
CA ASP A 55 12.39 3.77 4.77
C ASP A 55 12.72 2.49 3.97
N THR A 56 12.75 2.57 2.64
CA THR A 56 12.90 1.41 1.76
C THR A 56 14.14 1.55 0.90
N SER A 57 15.02 0.54 0.93
CA SER A 57 16.13 0.43 -0.01
C SER A 57 15.76 -0.38 -1.25
N ARG A 58 14.85 -1.35 -1.09
CA ARG A 58 14.40 -2.24 -2.17
C ARG A 58 13.05 -2.84 -1.83
N ALA A 59 12.22 -3.06 -2.84
CA ALA A 59 10.94 -3.76 -2.71
C ALA A 59 10.70 -4.67 -3.89
N GLU A 60 10.20 -5.87 -3.62
CA GLU A 60 9.69 -6.81 -4.64
C GLU A 60 8.30 -7.22 -4.22
N LEU A 61 7.33 -7.07 -5.12
CA LEU A 61 5.93 -7.32 -4.83
C LEU A 61 5.40 -8.43 -5.72
N HIS A 62 4.71 -9.40 -5.11
CA HIS A 62 4.21 -10.58 -5.81
C HIS A 62 2.70 -10.69 -5.58
N LEU A 63 1.92 -10.30 -6.59
CA LEU A 63 0.45 -10.34 -6.52
C LEU A 63 -0.03 -11.77 -6.42
N ARG A 64 -0.95 -12.03 -5.48
CA ARG A 64 -1.54 -13.34 -5.25
C ARG A 64 -3.02 -13.40 -5.57
N GLY A 65 -3.76 -12.32 -5.40
CA GLY A 65 -5.19 -12.30 -5.68
C GLY A 65 -5.78 -10.90 -5.68
N VAL A 66 -6.87 -10.73 -6.43
CA VAL A 66 -7.61 -9.47 -6.53
C VAL A 66 -9.08 -9.78 -6.33
N MET A 67 -9.75 -8.98 -5.49
CA MET A 67 -11.17 -9.08 -5.20
C MET A 67 -11.86 -7.74 -5.43
N GLU A 68 -13.09 -7.79 -5.91
CA GLU A 68 -13.95 -6.61 -6.05
C GLU A 68 -15.21 -6.79 -5.21
N GLY A 69 -15.74 -5.69 -4.69
CA GLY A 69 -16.96 -5.75 -3.90
C GLY A 69 -17.54 -4.38 -3.61
N ARG A 70 -18.50 -4.38 -2.70
CA ARG A 70 -19.19 -3.19 -2.22
C ARG A 70 -19.10 -3.13 -0.71
N GLY A 71 -18.88 -1.94 -0.18
CA GLY A 71 -18.95 -1.70 1.25
C GLY A 71 -20.39 -1.68 1.76
N ALA A 72 -20.55 -1.71 3.06
CA ALA A 72 -21.88 -1.68 3.70
C ALA A 72 -22.68 -0.42 3.33
N GLU A 73 -22.02 0.66 2.94
CA GLU A 73 -22.65 1.91 2.55
C GLU A 73 -22.71 2.09 1.03
N GLY A 74 -22.44 1.03 0.28
CA GLY A 74 -22.51 1.03 -1.18
C GLY A 74 -21.23 1.50 -1.89
N GLN A 75 -20.19 1.89 -1.17
CA GLN A 75 -18.93 2.33 -1.76
C GLN A 75 -18.26 1.18 -2.52
N ARG A 76 -17.57 1.53 -3.59
CA ARG A 76 -16.83 0.54 -4.37
C ARG A 76 -15.55 0.15 -3.65
N LEU A 77 -15.32 -1.17 -3.56
CA LEU A 77 -14.15 -1.73 -2.89
C LEU A 77 -13.34 -2.57 -3.87
N VAL A 78 -12.01 -2.40 -3.79
CA VAL A 78 -11.06 -3.29 -4.44
C VAL A 78 -10.08 -3.74 -3.37
N SER A 79 -9.90 -5.05 -3.22
CA SER A 79 -8.86 -5.56 -2.35
C SER A 79 -7.90 -6.43 -3.15
N PHE A 80 -6.63 -6.43 -2.72
CA PHE A 80 -5.62 -7.23 -3.39
C PHE A 80 -4.64 -7.77 -2.36
N TRP A 81 -4.33 -9.04 -2.54
CA TRP A 81 -3.46 -9.79 -1.66
C TRP A 81 -2.13 -10.01 -2.36
N PHE A 82 -1.01 -9.67 -1.68
CA PHE A 82 0.31 -9.81 -2.27
C PHE A 82 1.36 -10.08 -1.20
N ARG A 83 2.48 -10.64 -1.64
CA ARG A 83 3.69 -10.77 -0.83
C ARG A 83 4.51 -9.53 -1.04
N TYR A 84 4.91 -8.88 0.06
CA TYR A 84 5.79 -7.72 0.05
C TYR A 84 7.15 -8.16 0.57
N ASP A 85 8.13 -8.27 -0.31
CA ASP A 85 9.52 -8.46 0.09
C ASP A 85 10.13 -7.08 0.27
N TRP A 86 10.18 -6.63 1.52
CA TRP A 86 10.62 -5.30 1.90
C TRP A 86 12.05 -5.35 2.43
N TRP A 87 12.93 -4.55 1.85
CA TRP A 87 14.25 -4.27 2.43
C TRP A 87 14.22 -2.84 2.96
N MET A 88 14.42 -2.68 4.27
CA MET A 88 14.42 -1.37 4.92
C MET A 88 15.63 -0.55 4.46
N ALA A 89 15.69 0.73 4.85
CA ALA A 89 16.74 1.64 4.40
C ALA A 89 18.15 1.12 4.67
N SER A 90 18.35 0.39 5.78
CA SER A 90 19.63 -0.24 6.12
C SER A 90 19.95 -1.49 5.28
N GLY A 91 19.00 -1.99 4.51
CA GLY A 91 19.09 -3.26 3.79
C GLY A 91 18.57 -4.46 4.58
N THR A 92 18.04 -4.25 5.79
CA THR A 92 17.47 -5.34 6.59
C THR A 92 16.19 -5.85 5.92
N PRO A 93 16.08 -7.18 5.64
CA PRO A 93 14.84 -7.72 5.07
C PRO A 93 13.74 -7.84 6.12
N ALA A 94 12.54 -7.44 5.74
CA ALA A 94 11.35 -7.53 6.58
C ALA A 94 10.14 -7.93 5.72
N PRO A 95 10.10 -9.16 5.18
CA PRO A 95 9.04 -9.60 4.29
C PRO A 95 7.74 -9.89 5.05
N PHE A 96 6.60 -9.68 4.36
CA PHE A 96 5.29 -9.99 4.91
C PHE A 96 4.26 -10.21 3.82
N ASP A 97 3.18 -10.92 4.16
CA ASP A 97 1.99 -11.01 3.33
C ASP A 97 1.00 -9.92 3.76
N VAL A 98 0.34 -9.29 2.81
CA VAL A 98 -0.52 -8.13 3.06
C VAL A 98 -1.77 -8.18 2.18
N VAL A 99 -2.86 -7.68 2.74
CA VAL A 99 -4.07 -7.38 1.97
C VAL A 99 -4.29 -5.87 2.06
N ASP A 100 -4.33 -5.22 0.91
CA ASP A 100 -4.74 -3.83 0.82
C ASP A 100 -6.21 -3.76 0.43
N LEU A 101 -6.97 -2.91 1.11
CA LEU A 101 -8.37 -2.67 0.82
C LEU A 101 -8.54 -1.21 0.42
N ALA A 102 -8.89 -0.98 -0.85
CA ALA A 102 -9.08 0.36 -1.39
C ALA A 102 -10.56 0.67 -1.54
N GLU A 103 -10.98 1.82 -1.02
CA GLU A 103 -12.29 2.40 -1.34
C GLU A 103 -12.08 3.37 -2.50
N LEU A 104 -12.94 3.27 -3.53
CA LEU A 104 -12.81 4.06 -4.74
C LEU A 104 -13.89 5.14 -4.81
N GLY A 105 -13.50 6.32 -5.28
CA GLY A 105 -14.41 7.40 -5.62
C GLY A 105 -15.05 7.20 -6.99
N ASP A 106 -15.91 8.13 -7.39
CA ASP A 106 -16.67 8.06 -8.64
C ASP A 106 -15.76 8.05 -9.88
N ASP A 107 -14.60 8.67 -9.79
CA ASP A 107 -13.63 8.70 -10.89
C ASP A 107 -12.69 7.47 -10.91
N GLY A 108 -12.89 6.53 -10.01
CA GLY A 108 -12.09 5.30 -9.92
C GLY A 108 -10.77 5.46 -9.20
N ARG A 109 -10.47 6.63 -8.63
CA ARG A 109 -9.29 6.82 -7.81
C ARG A 109 -9.57 6.45 -6.36
N ILE A 110 -8.51 6.13 -5.63
CA ILE A 110 -8.60 5.68 -4.25
C ILE A 110 -8.88 6.86 -3.32
N THR A 111 -9.92 6.75 -2.51
CA THR A 111 -10.25 7.72 -1.46
C THR A 111 -9.67 7.31 -0.11
N THR A 112 -9.65 6.01 0.17
CA THR A 112 -9.13 5.45 1.41
C THR A 112 -8.44 4.12 1.10
N LEU A 113 -7.25 3.94 1.64
CA LEU A 113 -6.51 2.67 1.54
C LEU A 113 -6.29 2.14 2.96
N ARG A 114 -6.73 0.90 3.21
CA ARG A 114 -6.46 0.20 4.46
C ARG A 114 -5.48 -0.92 4.18
N ILE A 115 -4.38 -0.93 4.91
CA ILE A 115 -3.32 -1.92 4.78
C ILE A 115 -3.47 -2.89 5.94
N VAL A 116 -3.61 -4.19 5.66
CA VAL A 116 -3.88 -5.19 6.69
C VAL A 116 -2.82 -6.28 6.62
N TYR A 117 -2.00 -6.37 7.65
CA TYR A 117 -1.07 -7.47 7.84
C TYR A 117 -0.71 -7.63 9.31
N ASP A 118 -0.20 -8.82 9.65
CA ASP A 118 0.31 -9.09 10.98
C ASP A 118 1.70 -8.47 11.11
N THR A 119 1.86 -7.61 12.10
CA THR A 119 3.13 -6.88 12.32
C THR A 119 4.09 -7.62 13.27
N VAL A 120 3.75 -8.84 13.69
CA VAL A 120 4.52 -9.55 14.72
C VAL A 120 6.00 -9.70 14.37
N ASP A 121 6.31 -9.93 13.08
CA ASP A 121 7.70 -10.07 12.60
C ASP A 121 8.29 -8.75 12.13
N VAL A 122 7.48 -7.87 11.56
CA VAL A 122 7.95 -6.62 10.95
C VAL A 122 8.24 -5.54 12.00
N ARG A 123 7.35 -5.41 13.00
CA ARG A 123 7.46 -4.32 13.99
C ARG A 123 8.76 -4.34 14.77
N PRO A 124 9.23 -5.48 15.31
CA PRO A 124 10.51 -5.48 16.03
C PRO A 124 11.68 -5.05 15.14
N LYS A 125 11.68 -5.44 13.87
CA LYS A 125 12.73 -5.07 12.92
C LYS A 125 12.68 -3.57 12.61
N TYR A 126 11.49 -3.02 12.43
CA TYR A 126 11.29 -1.61 12.16
C TYR A 126 11.72 -0.75 13.37
N GLU A 127 11.34 -1.16 14.58
CA GLU A 127 11.76 -0.45 15.80
C GLU A 127 13.26 -0.49 16.00
N ALA A 128 13.91 -1.62 15.72
CA ALA A 128 15.36 -1.74 15.77
C ALA A 128 16.04 -0.83 14.73
N GLU A 129 15.46 -0.75 13.54
CA GLU A 129 15.93 0.14 12.48
C GLU A 129 15.88 1.60 12.91
N LEU A 130 14.76 2.03 13.49
CA LEU A 130 14.59 3.41 13.97
C LEU A 130 15.58 3.73 15.11
N ALA A 131 15.77 2.79 16.02
CA ALA A 131 16.69 2.98 17.15
C ALA A 131 18.15 3.10 16.71
N ALA A 132 18.49 2.56 15.55
CA ALA A 132 19.87 2.61 15.00
C ALA A 132 20.16 3.89 14.20
N ARG A 133 19.16 4.71 13.94
CA ARG A 133 19.32 5.97 13.18
C ARG A 133 19.87 7.10 14.02
#